data_32cdbe5741e922e5b0b03ce2746a4c11
#
_entry.id   32cdbe5741e922e5b0b03ce2746a4c11
#
_cell.length_a   1.000
_cell.length_b   1.000
_cell.length_c   1.000
_cell.angle_alpha   90.00
_cell.angle_beta   90.00
_cell.angle_gamma   90.00
#
_symmetry.space_group_name_H-M   'P 1'
#
loop_
_entity.id
_entity.type
_entity.pdbx_description
1 polymer ?
#
loop_
_entity_poly.entity_id
_entity_poly.type
_entity_poly.pdbx_seq_one_letter_code
_entity_poly.pdbx_strand_id
1 'polypeptide(L)'
;DGFFEMNINEIAKLANVSRATVSRYFNDGYVSAEKREQIRKVIEETGYKPSAQAQMLRTKKTKQIGVIIPKINSESISGMVSGISKELKQAGFWLLLANTENQEREEVEYLKLFSENQVDGIILIGTIFTPAHKRALRALQVPVVVLGQKLEGYSCVYQDDYLAAKESARMMLKDAKHPACLGVTKRDHAAGEERFRG
;
A
#
# COMPACT_ATOMS: atom_id res chain seq x y z
N ASP A 1 -19.87 -31.31 -12.38
CA ASP A 1 -18.42 -31.36 -12.65
C ASP A 1 -17.69 -30.73 -11.47
N GLY A 2 -17.28 -31.59 -10.50
CA GLY A 2 -16.51 -31.14 -9.33
C GLY A 2 -15.08 -30.80 -9.78
N PHE A 3 -14.72 -29.53 -9.77
CA PHE A 3 -13.32 -29.14 -9.79
C PHE A 3 -12.69 -29.65 -8.48
N PHE A 4 -12.00 -30.76 -8.57
CA PHE A 4 -11.10 -31.18 -7.50
C PHE A 4 -9.96 -30.17 -7.44
N GLU A 5 -10.05 -29.25 -6.50
CA GLU A 5 -8.98 -28.27 -6.25
C GLU A 5 -7.77 -29.05 -5.69
N MET A 6 -6.80 -29.32 -6.56
CA MET A 6 -5.62 -30.10 -6.21
C MET A 6 -4.83 -29.39 -5.11
N ASN A 7 -4.44 -30.11 -4.08
CA ASN A 7 -3.74 -29.56 -2.93
C ASN A 7 -2.29 -30.10 -2.83
N ILE A 8 -1.49 -29.50 -1.96
CA ILE A 8 -0.06 -29.85 -1.79
C ILE A 8 0.16 -31.31 -1.41
N ASN A 9 -0.80 -31.96 -0.72
CA ASN A 9 -0.67 -33.37 -0.36
C ASN A 9 -0.85 -34.30 -1.57
N GLU A 10 -1.70 -33.93 -2.51
CA GLU A 10 -1.91 -34.65 -3.77
C GLU A 10 -0.68 -34.54 -4.68
N ILE A 11 -0.10 -33.32 -4.77
CA ILE A 11 1.19 -33.17 -5.49
C ILE A 11 2.28 -34.01 -4.86
N ALA A 12 2.37 -34.05 -3.53
CA ALA A 12 3.35 -34.89 -2.83
C ALA A 12 3.16 -36.38 -3.14
N LYS A 13 1.91 -36.88 -3.18
CA LYS A 13 1.60 -38.24 -3.54
C LYS A 13 1.98 -38.55 -5.01
N LEU A 14 1.56 -37.69 -5.95
CA LEU A 14 1.84 -37.86 -7.38
C LEU A 14 3.34 -37.84 -7.69
N ALA A 15 4.08 -36.92 -7.04
CA ALA A 15 5.53 -36.82 -7.19
C ALA A 15 6.33 -37.86 -6.35
N ASN A 16 5.65 -38.72 -5.60
CA ASN A 16 6.26 -39.67 -4.69
C ASN A 16 7.29 -39.07 -3.73
N VAL A 17 6.94 -37.94 -3.15
CA VAL A 17 7.79 -37.21 -2.19
C VAL A 17 6.97 -36.82 -0.94
N SER A 18 7.66 -36.39 0.14
CA SER A 18 6.96 -35.89 1.30
C SER A 18 6.36 -34.48 1.03
N ARG A 19 5.26 -34.15 1.73
CA ARG A 19 4.69 -32.79 1.74
C ARG A 19 5.74 -31.70 2.06
N ALA A 20 6.66 -32.02 2.99
CA ALA A 20 7.75 -31.12 3.37
C ALA A 20 8.72 -30.87 2.19
N THR A 21 8.94 -31.86 1.33
CA THR A 21 9.78 -31.73 0.12
C THR A 21 9.11 -30.81 -0.90
N VAL A 22 7.80 -30.98 -1.15
CA VAL A 22 7.04 -30.09 -2.03
C VAL A 22 7.01 -28.65 -1.47
N SER A 23 6.83 -28.52 -0.16
CA SER A 23 6.89 -27.20 0.49
C SER A 23 8.27 -26.53 0.32
N ARG A 24 9.38 -27.27 0.43
CA ARG A 24 10.73 -26.73 0.16
C ARG A 24 10.92 -26.34 -1.31
N TYR A 25 10.39 -27.14 -2.24
CA TYR A 25 10.44 -26.80 -3.66
C TYR A 25 9.84 -25.44 -3.96
N PHE A 26 8.65 -25.15 -3.44
CA PHE A 26 7.98 -23.85 -3.62
C PHE A 26 8.61 -22.69 -2.83
N ASN A 27 9.57 -22.99 -1.96
CA ASN A 27 10.24 -21.99 -1.09
C ASN A 27 11.71 -21.81 -1.41
N ASP A 28 12.16 -22.25 -2.60
CA ASP A 28 13.57 -22.24 -3.00
C ASP A 28 14.51 -22.89 -1.98
N GLY A 29 13.93 -23.76 -1.12
CA GLY A 29 14.70 -24.57 -0.19
C GLY A 29 15.44 -25.70 -0.91
N TYR A 30 16.38 -26.32 -0.19
CA TYR A 30 17.14 -27.43 -0.74
C TYR A 30 16.24 -28.66 -1.00
N VAL A 31 16.22 -29.08 -2.26
CA VAL A 31 15.59 -30.31 -2.77
C VAL A 31 16.55 -30.91 -3.77
N SER A 32 16.82 -32.23 -3.68
CA SER A 32 17.70 -32.89 -4.63
C SER A 32 17.20 -32.73 -6.07
N ALA A 33 18.14 -32.76 -7.05
CA ALA A 33 17.80 -32.54 -8.46
C ALA A 33 16.73 -33.53 -8.97
N GLU A 34 16.82 -34.79 -8.57
CA GLU A 34 15.85 -35.83 -8.91
C GLU A 34 14.44 -35.52 -8.42
N LYS A 35 14.29 -35.16 -7.12
CA LYS A 35 13.00 -34.83 -6.52
C LYS A 35 12.45 -33.53 -7.07
N ARG A 36 13.32 -32.57 -7.37
CA ARG A 36 12.93 -31.29 -8.01
C ARG A 36 12.31 -31.55 -9.38
N GLU A 37 12.89 -32.43 -10.17
CA GLU A 37 12.39 -32.79 -11.48
C GLU A 37 11.06 -33.57 -11.40
N GLN A 38 10.92 -34.49 -10.45
CA GLN A 38 9.66 -35.21 -10.20
C GLN A 38 8.52 -34.23 -9.87
N ILE A 39 8.77 -33.28 -8.96
CA ILE A 39 7.77 -32.26 -8.59
C ILE A 39 7.45 -31.39 -9.78
N ARG A 40 8.45 -30.93 -10.55
CA ARG A 40 8.25 -30.07 -11.73
C ARG A 40 7.33 -30.73 -12.75
N LYS A 41 7.56 -32.02 -13.09
CA LYS A 41 6.71 -32.75 -14.01
C LYS A 41 5.26 -32.83 -13.56
N VAL A 42 5.03 -33.16 -12.30
CA VAL A 42 3.68 -33.26 -11.74
C VAL A 42 2.99 -31.85 -11.79
N ILE A 43 3.70 -30.77 -11.50
CA ILE A 43 3.15 -29.41 -11.58
C ILE A 43 2.79 -29.06 -13.02
N GLU A 44 3.65 -29.41 -14.00
CA GLU A 44 3.39 -29.14 -15.42
C GLU A 44 2.17 -29.92 -15.93
N GLU A 45 2.05 -31.21 -15.56
CA GLU A 45 0.94 -32.07 -15.94
C GLU A 45 -0.39 -31.66 -15.31
N THR A 46 -0.35 -31.19 -14.05
CA THR A 46 -1.55 -30.89 -13.28
C THR A 46 -1.98 -29.42 -13.34
N GLY A 47 -1.08 -28.54 -13.77
CA GLY A 47 -1.31 -27.08 -13.70
C GLY A 47 -1.39 -26.52 -12.28
N TYR A 48 -0.97 -27.29 -11.26
CA TYR A 48 -1.08 -26.89 -9.85
C TYR A 48 -0.34 -25.59 -9.56
N LYS A 49 -1.02 -24.68 -8.90
CA LYS A 49 -0.43 -23.48 -8.32
C LYS A 49 -0.76 -23.44 -6.83
N PRO A 50 0.23 -23.19 -5.94
CA PRO A 50 -0.06 -23.03 -4.52
C PRO A 50 -1.11 -21.94 -4.31
N SER A 51 -2.14 -22.22 -3.50
CA SER A 51 -3.16 -21.20 -3.23
C SER A 51 -2.55 -20.00 -2.53
N ALA A 52 -3.01 -18.78 -2.88
CA ALA A 52 -2.56 -17.55 -2.23
C ALA A 52 -2.79 -17.60 -0.71
N GLN A 53 -3.89 -18.22 -0.26
CA GLN A 53 -4.19 -18.43 1.15
C GLN A 53 -3.15 -19.32 1.85
N ALA A 54 -2.71 -20.42 1.21
CA ALA A 54 -1.68 -21.29 1.77
C ALA A 54 -0.32 -20.58 1.86
N GLN A 55 -0.01 -19.70 0.91
CA GLN A 55 1.17 -18.84 0.96
C GLN A 55 1.07 -17.80 2.07
N MET A 56 -0.08 -17.12 2.21
CA MET A 56 -0.34 -16.14 3.28
C MET A 56 -0.18 -16.75 4.68
N LEU A 57 -0.81 -17.90 4.95
CA LEU A 57 -0.71 -18.60 6.22
C LEU A 57 0.73 -18.94 6.61
N ARG A 58 1.59 -19.17 5.63
CA ARG A 58 2.98 -19.53 5.83
C ARG A 58 3.90 -18.34 5.98
N THR A 59 3.77 -17.34 5.10
CA THR A 59 4.65 -16.15 5.07
C THR A 59 4.18 -15.06 6.02
N LYS A 60 2.95 -15.14 6.51
CA LYS A 60 2.25 -14.07 7.23
C LYS A 60 2.21 -12.75 6.43
N LYS A 61 2.32 -12.84 5.10
CA LYS A 61 2.28 -11.70 4.18
C LYS A 61 1.17 -11.87 3.17
N THR A 62 0.40 -10.82 2.98
CA THR A 62 -0.71 -10.79 2.02
C THR A 62 -0.28 -10.32 0.64
N LYS A 63 0.88 -9.70 0.54
CA LYS A 63 1.34 -8.98 -0.65
C LYS A 63 0.36 -7.85 -1.06
N GLN A 64 -0.30 -7.25 -0.08
CA GLN A 64 -1.26 -6.17 -0.27
C GLN A 64 -0.81 -4.91 0.48
N ILE A 65 -0.90 -3.77 -0.17
CA ILE A 65 -0.69 -2.44 0.42
C ILE A 65 -1.98 -1.65 0.33
N GLY A 66 -2.46 -1.20 1.50
CA GLY A 66 -3.60 -0.30 1.57
C GLY A 66 -3.19 1.14 1.23
N VAL A 67 -3.89 1.77 0.31
CA VAL A 67 -3.68 3.18 -0.06
C VAL A 67 -4.96 3.94 0.24
N ILE A 68 -4.90 4.86 1.21
CA ILE A 68 -6.04 5.68 1.63
C ILE A 68 -5.87 7.07 1.02
N ILE A 69 -6.85 7.52 0.25
CA ILE A 69 -6.84 8.80 -0.45
C ILE A 69 -8.02 9.69 -0.07
N PRO A 70 -7.83 11.03 -0.04
CA PRO A 70 -8.91 11.95 0.31
C PRO A 70 -9.97 12.07 -0.78
N LYS A 71 -9.59 11.96 -2.06
CA LYS A 71 -10.51 12.00 -3.20
C LYS A 71 -9.87 11.43 -4.47
N ILE A 72 -10.66 10.72 -5.27
CA ILE A 72 -10.18 10.10 -6.50
C ILE A 72 -10.12 11.08 -7.69
N ASN A 73 -10.99 12.08 -7.72
CA ASN A 73 -11.15 13.04 -8.80
C ASN A 73 -10.18 14.24 -8.70
N SER A 74 -8.94 14.01 -8.31
CA SER A 74 -7.88 15.02 -8.20
C SER A 74 -6.69 14.59 -9.04
N GLU A 75 -6.23 15.44 -9.94
CA GLU A 75 -5.10 15.17 -10.82
C GLU A 75 -3.83 14.82 -10.02
N SER A 76 -3.52 15.57 -8.97
CA SER A 76 -2.36 15.31 -8.12
C SER A 76 -2.48 13.97 -7.38
N ILE A 77 -3.64 13.64 -6.82
CA ILE A 77 -3.88 12.36 -6.14
C ILE A 77 -3.80 11.21 -7.14
N SER A 78 -4.43 11.34 -8.31
CA SER A 78 -4.38 10.32 -9.37
C SER A 78 -2.94 10.07 -9.84
N GLY A 79 -2.14 11.12 -9.99
CA GLY A 79 -0.72 11.01 -10.32
C GLY A 79 0.08 10.26 -9.26
N MET A 80 -0.13 10.57 -7.96
CA MET A 80 0.49 9.86 -6.84
C MET A 80 0.09 8.38 -6.82
N VAL A 81 -1.20 8.07 -6.96
CA VAL A 81 -1.70 6.68 -6.98
C VAL A 81 -1.13 5.90 -8.17
N SER A 82 -1.01 6.54 -9.33
CA SER A 82 -0.40 5.92 -10.52
C SER A 82 1.07 5.56 -10.28
N GLY A 83 1.85 6.48 -9.66
CA GLY A 83 3.23 6.22 -9.29
C GLY A 83 3.36 5.08 -8.28
N ILE A 84 2.55 5.10 -7.21
CA ILE A 84 2.50 4.04 -6.19
C ILE A 84 2.17 2.69 -6.85
N SER A 85 1.14 2.64 -7.70
CA SER A 85 0.70 1.41 -8.37
C SER A 85 1.80 0.79 -9.23
N LYS A 86 2.57 1.62 -9.95
CA LYS A 86 3.70 1.17 -10.76
C LYS A 86 4.78 0.49 -9.91
N GLU A 87 5.20 1.13 -8.83
CA GLU A 87 6.24 0.60 -7.95
C GLU A 87 5.78 -0.66 -7.21
N LEU A 88 4.56 -0.67 -6.69
CA LEU A 88 3.99 -1.85 -6.03
C LEU A 88 3.90 -3.05 -6.97
N LYS A 89 3.47 -2.82 -8.23
CA LYS A 89 3.40 -3.89 -9.24
C LYS A 89 4.78 -4.49 -9.53
N GLN A 90 5.82 -3.67 -9.65
CA GLN A 90 7.19 -4.15 -9.86
C GLN A 90 7.70 -4.95 -8.66
N ALA A 91 7.32 -4.55 -7.45
CA ALA A 91 7.67 -5.24 -6.22
C ALA A 91 6.80 -6.48 -5.91
N GLY A 92 5.82 -6.80 -6.77
CA GLY A 92 4.92 -7.95 -6.62
C GLY A 92 3.86 -7.76 -5.53
N PHE A 93 3.44 -6.51 -5.28
CA PHE A 93 2.35 -6.18 -4.36
C PHE A 93 1.08 -5.76 -5.11
N TRP A 94 -0.07 -6.05 -4.50
CA TRP A 94 -1.37 -5.56 -4.90
C TRP A 94 -1.70 -4.27 -4.16
N LEU A 95 -2.34 -3.33 -4.86
CA LEU A 95 -2.82 -2.08 -4.30
C LEU A 95 -4.30 -2.20 -3.96
N LEU A 96 -4.66 -1.95 -2.70
CA LEU A 96 -6.04 -1.78 -2.23
C LEU A 96 -6.31 -0.30 -2.03
N LEU A 97 -7.25 0.28 -2.79
CA LEU A 97 -7.54 1.70 -2.74
C LEU A 97 -8.81 1.97 -1.90
N ALA A 98 -8.69 2.90 -0.95
CA ALA A 98 -9.81 3.45 -0.21
C ALA A 98 -9.95 4.95 -0.49
N ASN A 99 -11.11 5.36 -1.01
CA ASN A 99 -11.44 6.76 -1.25
C ASN A 99 -12.36 7.26 -0.15
N THR A 100 -11.95 8.28 0.60
CA THR A 100 -12.66 8.77 1.79
C THR A 100 -13.53 10.00 1.54
N GLU A 101 -13.49 10.56 0.32
CA GLU A 101 -14.23 11.77 -0.05
C GLU A 101 -14.03 12.94 0.92
N ASN A 102 -12.79 13.10 1.41
CA ASN A 102 -12.38 14.08 2.44
C ASN A 102 -13.09 13.91 3.79
N GLN A 103 -13.63 12.74 4.09
CA GLN A 103 -14.26 12.48 5.37
C GLN A 103 -13.24 11.93 6.37
N GLU A 104 -12.87 12.73 7.36
CA GLU A 104 -11.88 12.39 8.42
C GLU A 104 -12.24 11.10 9.16
N ARG A 105 -13.54 10.82 9.32
CA ARG A 105 -14.03 9.61 9.98
C ARG A 105 -13.77 8.37 9.14
N GLU A 106 -13.99 8.44 7.84
CA GLU A 106 -13.74 7.35 6.88
C GLU A 106 -12.24 6.99 6.86
N GLU A 107 -11.34 7.98 6.90
CA GLU A 107 -9.90 7.71 6.97
C GLU A 107 -9.54 6.86 8.20
N VAL A 108 -10.10 7.19 9.37
CA VAL A 108 -9.88 6.43 10.61
C VAL A 108 -10.46 5.02 10.51
N GLU A 109 -11.63 4.86 9.88
CA GLU A 109 -12.27 3.54 9.69
C GLU A 109 -11.44 2.67 8.73
N TYR A 110 -10.94 3.21 7.61
CA TYR A 110 -10.09 2.47 6.67
C TYR A 110 -8.72 2.12 7.27
N LEU A 111 -8.12 2.96 8.11
CA LEU A 111 -6.91 2.61 8.84
C LEU A 111 -7.10 1.34 9.67
N LYS A 112 -8.21 1.24 10.41
CA LYS A 112 -8.57 0.06 11.20
C LYS A 112 -8.85 -1.15 10.31
N LEU A 113 -9.69 -0.97 9.28
CA LEU A 113 -10.09 -2.02 8.36
C LEU A 113 -8.87 -2.67 7.67
N PHE A 114 -7.93 -1.87 7.18
CA PHE A 114 -6.73 -2.39 6.55
C PHE A 114 -5.81 -3.13 7.53
N SER A 115 -5.71 -2.64 8.77
CA SER A 115 -4.96 -3.34 9.82
C SER A 115 -5.59 -4.70 10.15
N GLU A 116 -6.91 -4.76 10.28
CA GLU A 116 -7.67 -5.99 10.57
C GLU A 116 -7.59 -7.00 9.41
N ASN A 117 -7.62 -6.52 8.17
CA ASN A 117 -7.47 -7.36 6.97
C ASN A 117 -6.01 -7.72 6.65
N GLN A 118 -5.09 -7.44 7.56
CA GLN A 118 -3.69 -7.86 7.50
C GLN A 118 -2.95 -7.43 6.23
N VAL A 119 -3.20 -6.21 5.73
CA VAL A 119 -2.34 -5.65 4.68
C VAL A 119 -0.89 -5.58 5.17
N ASP A 120 0.09 -5.68 4.29
CA ASP A 120 1.50 -5.67 4.66
C ASP A 120 2.02 -4.25 4.99
N GLY A 121 1.26 -3.22 4.65
CA GLY A 121 1.54 -1.82 4.95
C GLY A 121 0.45 -0.88 4.45
N ILE A 122 0.49 0.37 4.92
CA ILE A 122 -0.48 1.40 4.54
C ILE A 122 0.25 2.64 4.03
N ILE A 123 -0.23 3.21 2.93
CA ILE A 123 0.13 4.55 2.46
C ILE A 123 -1.08 5.45 2.70
N LEU A 124 -0.91 6.49 3.52
CA LEU A 124 -1.96 7.43 3.86
C LEU A 124 -1.70 8.78 3.20
N ILE A 125 -2.56 9.19 2.27
CA ILE A 125 -2.60 10.54 1.73
C ILE A 125 -3.66 11.30 2.53
N GLY A 126 -3.28 11.75 3.71
CA GLY A 126 -4.18 12.45 4.62
C GLY A 126 -4.04 13.96 4.52
N THR A 127 -5.13 14.70 4.73
CA THR A 127 -5.14 16.18 4.69
C THR A 127 -5.19 16.77 6.10
N ILE A 128 -5.96 16.19 7.01
CA ILE A 128 -6.17 16.68 8.37
C ILE A 128 -5.98 15.55 9.37
N PHE A 129 -4.99 15.67 10.26
CA PHE A 129 -4.73 14.69 11.31
C PHE A 129 -5.36 15.06 12.65
N THR A 130 -6.52 14.50 12.94
CA THR A 130 -7.24 14.68 14.22
C THR A 130 -6.64 13.79 15.32
N PRO A 131 -7.01 14.03 16.61
CA PRO A 131 -6.67 13.12 17.69
C PRO A 131 -7.12 11.66 17.45
N ALA A 132 -8.21 11.45 16.70
CA ALA A 132 -8.69 10.13 16.33
C ALA A 132 -7.71 9.43 15.36
N HIS A 133 -7.22 10.13 14.34
CA HIS A 133 -6.16 9.62 13.44
C HIS A 133 -4.91 9.23 14.22
N LYS A 134 -4.42 10.09 15.12
CA LYS A 134 -3.23 9.81 15.93
C LYS A 134 -3.41 8.58 16.82
N ARG A 135 -4.61 8.36 17.38
CA ARG A 135 -4.90 7.14 18.14
C ARG A 135 -4.95 5.89 17.24
N ALA A 136 -5.63 5.97 16.10
CA ALA A 136 -5.72 4.86 15.16
C ALA A 136 -4.33 4.47 14.64
N LEU A 137 -3.52 5.44 14.19
CA LEU A 137 -2.17 5.22 13.69
C LEU A 137 -1.25 4.55 14.74
N ARG A 138 -1.35 4.95 16.02
CA ARG A 138 -0.56 4.32 17.11
C ARG A 138 -0.98 2.87 17.40
N ALA A 139 -2.22 2.52 17.12
CA ALA A 139 -2.76 1.17 17.35
C ALA A 139 -2.43 0.19 16.21
N LEU A 140 -1.96 0.68 15.06
CA LEU A 140 -1.66 -0.16 13.91
C LEU A 140 -0.47 -1.08 14.17
N GLN A 141 -0.58 -2.31 13.68
CA GLN A 141 0.49 -3.32 13.75
C GLN A 141 1.27 -3.43 12.42
N VAL A 142 0.94 -2.59 11.46
CA VAL A 142 1.57 -2.57 10.13
C VAL A 142 2.27 -1.23 9.88
N PRO A 143 3.35 -1.20 9.08
CA PRO A 143 4.04 0.03 8.77
C PRO A 143 3.14 1.00 8.00
N VAL A 144 3.31 2.29 8.29
CA VAL A 144 2.57 3.37 7.63
C VAL A 144 3.54 4.38 7.07
N VAL A 145 3.29 4.81 5.83
CA VAL A 145 3.93 5.96 5.20
C VAL A 145 2.87 7.04 4.97
N VAL A 146 3.15 8.25 5.41
CA VAL A 146 2.30 9.42 5.13
C VAL A 146 2.81 10.12 3.88
N LEU A 147 1.90 10.39 2.95
CA LEU A 147 2.22 11.05 1.68
C LEU A 147 1.49 12.39 1.59
N GLY A 148 2.20 13.42 1.13
CA GLY A 148 1.67 14.75 0.89
C GLY A 148 1.89 15.75 2.02
N GLN A 149 2.20 15.31 3.23
CA GLN A 149 2.54 16.19 4.34
C GLN A 149 3.39 15.52 5.41
N LYS A 150 3.96 16.30 6.31
CA LYS A 150 4.74 15.80 7.45
C LYS A 150 3.81 15.42 8.61
N LEU A 151 4.05 14.25 9.19
CA LEU A 151 3.46 13.83 10.45
C LEU A 151 4.58 13.30 11.36
N GLU A 152 4.75 13.92 12.51
CA GLU A 152 5.79 13.55 13.47
C GLU A 152 5.63 12.10 13.95
N GLY A 153 6.74 11.36 13.99
CA GLY A 153 6.79 9.96 14.39
C GLY A 153 6.50 8.95 13.26
N TYR A 154 6.30 9.41 12.03
CA TYR A 154 6.04 8.55 10.86
C TYR A 154 7.01 8.84 9.71
N SER A 155 7.23 7.84 8.86
CA SER A 155 7.90 8.05 7.57
C SER A 155 6.98 8.88 6.67
N CYS A 156 7.50 9.98 6.13
CA CYS A 156 6.72 10.91 5.32
C CYS A 156 7.42 11.20 3.99
N VAL A 157 6.62 11.33 2.93
CA VAL A 157 7.06 11.84 1.63
C VAL A 157 6.19 13.04 1.28
N TYR A 158 6.77 14.20 1.16
CA TYR A 158 6.04 15.45 0.94
C TYR A 158 6.91 16.47 0.21
N GLN A 159 6.27 17.46 -0.36
CA GLN A 159 6.91 18.62 -1.00
C GLN A 159 7.08 19.75 0.00
N ASP A 160 8.02 20.66 -0.25
CA ASP A 160 8.20 21.87 0.53
C ASP A 160 7.14 22.92 0.11
N ASP A 161 5.93 22.79 0.67
CA ASP A 161 4.80 23.66 0.37
C ASP A 161 5.08 25.14 0.76
N TYR A 162 5.84 25.37 1.83
CA TYR A 162 6.25 26.71 2.24
C TYR A 162 7.15 27.37 1.19
N LEU A 163 8.23 26.69 0.80
CA LEU A 163 9.18 27.23 -0.17
C LEU A 163 8.53 27.40 -1.55
N ALA A 164 7.73 26.46 -1.98
CA ALA A 164 7.00 26.53 -3.25
C ALA A 164 6.05 27.73 -3.29
N ALA A 165 5.29 28.00 -2.22
CA ALA A 165 4.40 29.14 -2.13
C ALA A 165 5.18 30.47 -2.11
N LYS A 166 6.25 30.54 -1.33
CA LYS A 166 7.13 31.71 -1.25
C LYS A 166 7.72 32.10 -2.60
N GLU A 167 8.28 31.15 -3.33
CA GLU A 167 8.87 31.41 -4.64
C GLU A 167 7.78 31.79 -5.67
N SER A 168 6.62 31.12 -5.64
CA SER A 168 5.48 31.48 -6.49
C SER A 168 5.00 32.90 -6.21
N ALA A 169 4.84 33.28 -4.94
CA ALA A 169 4.46 34.64 -4.54
C ALA A 169 5.48 35.68 -5.00
N ARG A 170 6.78 35.43 -4.83
CA ARG A 170 7.84 36.32 -5.32
C ARG A 170 7.77 36.54 -6.83
N MET A 171 7.48 35.52 -7.60
CA MET A 171 7.33 35.65 -9.06
C MET A 171 6.12 36.48 -9.42
N MET A 172 4.98 36.24 -8.78
CA MET A 172 3.72 36.92 -9.05
C MET A 172 3.74 38.40 -8.61
N LEU A 173 4.36 38.69 -7.47
CA LEU A 173 4.38 40.04 -6.89
C LEU A 173 5.27 41.03 -7.64
N LYS A 174 6.14 40.59 -8.57
CA LYS A 174 6.97 41.48 -9.37
C LYS A 174 6.16 42.54 -10.14
N ASP A 175 5.00 42.12 -10.66
CA ASP A 175 4.17 42.92 -11.56
C ASP A 175 2.75 43.15 -11.03
N ALA A 176 2.39 42.57 -9.89
CA ALA A 176 1.05 42.64 -9.32
C ALA A 176 0.85 43.92 -8.46
N LYS A 177 -0.13 44.74 -8.83
CA LYS A 177 -0.52 45.93 -8.06
C LYS A 177 -1.47 45.60 -6.90
N HIS A 178 -2.31 44.61 -7.06
CA HIS A 178 -3.35 44.20 -6.11
C HIS A 178 -3.41 42.69 -6.00
N PRO A 179 -2.45 42.05 -5.32
CA PRO A 179 -2.44 40.60 -5.18
C PRO A 179 -3.55 40.13 -4.25
N ALA A 180 -4.14 38.97 -4.54
CA ALA A 180 -5.07 38.27 -3.68
C ALA A 180 -4.62 36.81 -3.52
N CYS A 181 -4.81 36.27 -2.33
CA CYS A 181 -4.53 34.87 -2.02
C CYS A 181 -5.84 34.11 -1.77
N LEU A 182 -6.07 33.03 -2.54
CA LEU A 182 -7.15 32.10 -2.28
C LEU A 182 -6.53 30.80 -1.74
N GLY A 183 -6.87 30.44 -0.51
CA GLY A 183 -6.33 29.25 0.15
C GLY A 183 -7.42 28.32 0.68
N VAL A 184 -6.99 27.20 1.25
CA VAL A 184 -7.85 26.25 1.95
C VAL A 184 -7.74 26.43 3.46
N THR A 185 -8.51 25.65 4.23
CA THR A 185 -8.49 25.70 5.70
C THR A 185 -7.09 25.44 6.26
N LYS A 186 -6.67 26.20 7.26
CA LYS A 186 -5.39 26.00 7.98
C LYS A 186 -5.32 24.68 8.76
N ARG A 187 -6.44 23.95 8.90
CA ARG A 187 -6.43 22.58 9.45
C ARG A 187 -5.68 21.60 8.55
N ASP A 188 -5.63 21.86 7.25
CA ASP A 188 -4.70 21.19 6.33
C ASP A 188 -3.32 21.85 6.50
N HIS A 189 -2.39 21.13 7.12
CA HIS A 189 -1.08 21.69 7.45
C HIS A 189 -0.26 22.04 6.20
N ALA A 190 -0.24 21.16 5.19
CA ALA A 190 0.54 21.39 3.98
C ALA A 190 -0.09 22.45 3.08
N ALA A 191 -1.31 22.20 2.59
CA ALA A 191 -1.95 23.08 1.60
C ALA A 191 -2.53 24.37 2.22
N GLY A 192 -2.96 24.33 3.48
CA GLY A 192 -3.58 25.47 4.16
C GLY A 192 -2.60 26.31 4.97
N GLU A 193 -1.80 25.69 5.85
CA GLU A 193 -0.92 26.43 6.74
C GLU A 193 0.42 26.78 6.06
N GLU A 194 1.16 25.81 5.56
CA GLU A 194 2.50 26.04 5.02
C GLU A 194 2.49 26.89 3.76
N ARG A 195 1.56 26.69 2.84
CA ARG A 195 1.40 27.55 1.65
C ARG A 195 0.97 28.97 1.99
N PHE A 196 0.18 29.14 3.06
CA PHE A 196 -0.23 30.48 3.51
C PHE A 196 0.92 31.25 4.15
N ARG A 197 1.86 30.57 4.83
CA ARG A 197 3.04 31.17 5.48
C ARG A 197 4.15 31.54 4.49
N GLY A 198 4.27 30.77 3.41
CA GLY A 198 5.23 31.02 2.32
C GLY A 198 4.85 32.24 1.49
#